data_38a00d9da42525203439fc8cff99220b
#
_entry.id   38a00d9da42525203439fc8cff99220b
#
_cell.length_a   1.000
_cell.length_b   1.000
_cell.length_c   1.000
_cell.angle_alpha   90.00
_cell.angle_beta   90.00
_cell.angle_gamma   90.00
#
_symmetry.space_group_name_H-M   'P 1'
#
loop_
_entity.id
_entity.type
_entity.pdbx_description
1 polymer ?
#
loop_
_entity_poly.entity_id
_entity_poly.type
_entity_poly.pdbx_seq_one_letter_code
_entity_poly.pdbx_strand_id
1 'polypeptide(L)'
;MRSINGKYSNKELIGYINRFPLSRVMIIGDIILDEYVWGDVARISPEAPVPVVDVTSETKRLGGATNVLNNIHSLGGKCIIYGVVGDDEYGGHLINRISELGISTKGIIVDNTRQTSIKTRVVARNQQVVRFDRETKRPIDQAIMKRLLKSIEEYLNGINAIIISDYGKGVVTSHMIKAVKEIVTGSDIVVAVDPKPENFRYYKGVDIITPNHHEAGRFCGFEITDDDSLIRAGEYILDKLKC
;
A
#
# COMPACT_ATOMS: atom_id res chain seq x y z
N MET A 1 2.75 -14.96 21.41
CA MET A 1 2.21 -13.61 21.22
C MET A 1 2.00 -12.95 22.58
N ARG A 2 2.84 -12.00 22.98
CA ARG A 2 2.59 -11.23 24.21
C ARG A 2 1.34 -10.40 23.99
N SER A 3 0.28 -10.75 24.68
CA SER A 3 -1.00 -10.06 24.65
C SER A 3 -0.81 -8.58 25.06
N ILE A 4 -1.40 -7.66 24.29
CA ILE A 4 -1.56 -6.24 24.67
C ILE A 4 -2.40 -6.16 25.96
N ASN A 5 -3.12 -7.23 26.32
CA ASN A 5 -3.91 -7.36 27.52
C ASN A 5 -3.04 -7.17 28.78
N GLY A 6 -3.22 -6.03 29.43
CA GLY A 6 -2.56 -5.66 30.69
C GLY A 6 -1.59 -4.47 30.61
N LYS A 7 -1.21 -4.01 29.40
CA LYS A 7 -0.32 -2.84 29.26
C LYS A 7 -1.11 -1.52 29.17
N TYR A 8 -2.36 -1.55 28.67
CA TYR A 8 -3.24 -0.39 28.55
C TYR A 8 -4.62 -0.70 29.06
N SER A 9 -5.22 0.23 29.77
CA SER A 9 -6.64 0.15 30.17
C SER A 9 -7.56 0.42 28.96
N ASN A 10 -8.80 -0.08 29.02
CA ASN A 10 -9.81 0.23 28.00
C ASN A 10 -10.02 1.74 27.81
N LYS A 11 -9.91 2.52 28.90
CA LYS A 11 -10.02 3.98 28.86
C LYS A 11 -8.91 4.63 28.04
N GLU A 12 -7.68 4.15 28.17
CA GLU A 12 -6.55 4.64 27.38
C GLU A 12 -6.72 4.27 25.90
N LEU A 13 -7.12 3.02 25.60
CA LEU A 13 -7.36 2.57 24.22
C LEU A 13 -8.47 3.39 23.54
N ILE A 14 -9.58 3.64 24.23
CA ILE A 14 -10.66 4.53 23.75
C ILE A 14 -10.13 5.95 23.55
N GLY A 15 -9.26 6.44 24.45
CA GLY A 15 -8.61 7.73 24.32
C GLY A 15 -7.79 7.85 23.04
N TYR A 16 -7.05 6.81 22.64
CA TYR A 16 -6.31 6.77 21.38
C TYR A 16 -7.25 6.78 20.16
N ILE A 17 -8.30 5.94 20.17
CA ILE A 17 -9.28 5.87 19.07
C ILE A 17 -9.96 7.24 18.85
N ASN A 18 -10.36 7.92 19.91
CA ASN A 18 -10.99 9.24 19.85
C ASN A 18 -10.07 10.33 19.25
N ARG A 19 -8.76 10.09 19.18
CA ARG A 19 -7.77 11.01 18.57
C ARG A 19 -7.53 10.74 17.10
N PHE A 20 -7.99 9.62 16.53
CA PHE A 20 -7.79 9.31 15.11
C PHE A 20 -8.25 10.43 14.15
N PRO A 21 -9.41 11.11 14.38
CA PRO A 21 -9.85 12.22 13.53
C PRO A 21 -8.93 13.45 13.53
N LEU A 22 -8.03 13.54 14.51
CA LEU A 22 -7.03 14.62 14.57
C LEU A 22 -5.79 14.31 13.72
N SER A 23 -5.58 13.04 13.37
CA SER A 23 -4.41 12.59 12.62
C SER A 23 -4.50 13.02 11.17
N ARG A 24 -3.37 13.49 10.63
CA ARG A 24 -3.18 13.84 9.22
C ARG A 24 -2.07 12.97 8.65
N VAL A 25 -2.42 12.08 7.75
CA VAL A 25 -1.52 11.06 7.20
C VAL A 25 -1.34 11.28 5.71
N MET A 26 -0.10 11.34 5.28
CA MET A 26 0.26 11.31 3.86
C MET A 26 0.58 9.88 3.45
N ILE A 27 -0.03 9.41 2.39
CA ILE A 27 0.25 8.07 1.82
C ILE A 27 1.02 8.27 0.52
N ILE A 28 2.14 7.57 0.38
CA ILE A 28 2.95 7.58 -0.83
C ILE A 28 3.09 6.13 -1.30
N GLY A 29 2.74 5.83 -2.54
CA GLY A 29 2.93 4.45 -2.98
C GLY A 29 2.24 4.06 -4.27
N ASP A 30 2.20 2.76 -4.49
CA ASP A 30 1.66 2.16 -5.69
C ASP A 30 0.13 2.08 -5.62
N ILE A 31 -0.52 2.88 -6.46
CA ILE A 31 -1.98 2.91 -6.60
C ILE A 31 -2.41 1.70 -7.42
N ILE A 32 -3.33 0.90 -6.87
CA ILE A 32 -3.79 -0.35 -7.48
C ILE A 32 -5.31 -0.39 -7.46
N LEU A 33 -5.91 -0.91 -8.52
CA LEU A 33 -7.31 -1.30 -8.56
C LEU A 33 -7.42 -2.80 -8.27
N ASP A 34 -8.14 -3.19 -7.24
CA ASP A 34 -8.53 -4.59 -7.01
C ASP A 34 -9.89 -4.82 -7.66
N GLU A 35 -9.92 -5.66 -8.68
CA GLU A 35 -11.12 -6.05 -9.42
C GLU A 35 -11.48 -7.49 -9.09
N TYR A 36 -12.76 -7.75 -8.84
CA TYR A 36 -13.29 -9.08 -8.62
C TYR A 36 -14.36 -9.37 -9.64
N VAL A 37 -14.18 -10.44 -10.39
CA VAL A 37 -15.14 -11.00 -11.33
C VAL A 37 -15.78 -12.21 -10.64
N TRP A 38 -17.04 -12.08 -10.27
CA TRP A 38 -17.81 -13.11 -9.59
C TRP A 38 -18.60 -13.92 -10.60
N GLY A 39 -18.63 -15.24 -10.44
CA GLY A 39 -19.38 -16.09 -11.36
C GLY A 39 -19.52 -17.50 -10.87
N ASP A 40 -20.11 -18.32 -11.73
CA ASP A 40 -20.31 -19.75 -11.52
C ASP A 40 -19.54 -20.57 -12.56
N VAL A 41 -19.02 -21.71 -12.13
CA VAL A 41 -18.42 -22.70 -13.02
C VAL A 41 -19.40 -23.85 -13.21
N ALA A 42 -19.99 -23.95 -14.41
CA ALA A 42 -20.93 -24.98 -14.76
C ALA A 42 -20.31 -26.06 -15.66
N ARG A 43 -19.25 -25.75 -16.39
CA ARG A 43 -18.66 -26.64 -17.40
C ARG A 43 -17.14 -26.42 -17.55
N ILE A 44 -16.50 -27.43 -18.14
CA ILE A 44 -15.13 -27.33 -18.65
C ILE A 44 -15.19 -26.88 -20.10
N SER A 45 -14.26 -26.06 -20.54
CA SER A 45 -14.17 -25.61 -21.93
C SER A 45 -13.93 -26.80 -22.88
N PRO A 46 -14.59 -26.82 -24.04
CA PRO A 46 -14.27 -27.79 -25.08
C PRO A 46 -12.92 -27.51 -25.77
N GLU A 47 -12.37 -26.30 -25.62
CA GLU A 47 -11.13 -25.87 -26.29
C GLU A 47 -9.88 -26.22 -25.48
N ALA A 48 -10.01 -26.33 -24.13
CA ALA A 48 -8.91 -26.64 -23.23
C ALA A 48 -9.46 -27.15 -21.88
N PRO A 49 -8.68 -27.90 -21.08
CA PRO A 49 -9.10 -28.41 -19.76
C PRO A 49 -9.14 -27.32 -18.70
N VAL A 50 -9.88 -26.26 -18.96
CA VAL A 50 -10.05 -25.11 -18.06
C VAL A 50 -11.52 -24.86 -17.77
N PRO A 51 -11.89 -24.38 -16.55
CA PRO A 51 -13.27 -24.04 -16.25
C PRO A 51 -13.75 -22.84 -17.08
N VAL A 52 -15.00 -22.86 -17.49
CA VAL A 52 -15.72 -21.69 -18.03
C VAL A 52 -16.45 -21.04 -16.87
N VAL A 53 -16.17 -19.76 -16.64
CA VAL A 53 -16.82 -18.97 -15.60
C VAL A 53 -17.90 -18.10 -16.24
N ASP A 54 -19.15 -18.38 -15.91
CA ASP A 54 -20.28 -17.53 -16.28
C ASP A 54 -20.38 -16.38 -15.30
N VAL A 55 -20.02 -15.17 -15.77
CA VAL A 55 -19.91 -13.96 -14.91
C VAL A 55 -21.28 -13.48 -14.48
N THR A 56 -21.47 -13.31 -13.17
CA THR A 56 -22.72 -12.81 -12.57
C THR A 56 -22.60 -11.36 -12.11
N SER A 57 -21.42 -10.94 -11.67
CA SER A 57 -21.18 -9.55 -11.26
C SER A 57 -19.69 -9.22 -11.23
N GLU A 58 -19.40 -7.92 -11.23
CA GLU A 58 -18.05 -7.39 -11.08
C GLU A 58 -18.03 -6.35 -9.96
N THR A 59 -16.95 -6.33 -9.17
CA THR A 59 -16.73 -5.31 -8.14
C THR A 59 -15.31 -4.77 -8.23
N LYS A 60 -15.19 -3.45 -8.10
CA LYS A 60 -13.92 -2.73 -8.13
C LYS A 60 -13.66 -2.08 -6.76
N ARG A 61 -12.47 -2.25 -6.20
CA ARG A 61 -12.08 -1.74 -4.88
C ARG A 61 -10.75 -1.02 -4.94
N LEU A 62 -10.58 -0.07 -4.04
CA LEU A 62 -9.30 0.59 -3.81
C LEU A 62 -8.29 -0.42 -3.24
N GLY A 63 -7.16 -0.64 -3.93
CA GLY A 63 -6.10 -1.58 -3.57
C GLY A 63 -4.74 -0.89 -3.43
N GLY A 64 -3.72 -1.61 -2.96
CA GLY A 64 -2.39 -1.05 -2.74
C GLY A 64 -2.43 0.17 -1.80
N ALA A 65 -1.74 1.24 -2.15
CA ALA A 65 -1.70 2.48 -1.38
C ALA A 65 -3.10 3.10 -1.18
N THR A 66 -4.04 2.90 -2.11
CA THR A 66 -5.41 3.39 -1.96
C THR A 66 -6.24 2.58 -0.96
N ASN A 67 -5.88 1.32 -0.69
CA ASN A 67 -6.47 0.56 0.41
C ASN A 67 -6.04 1.13 1.78
N VAL A 68 -4.78 1.52 1.91
CA VAL A 68 -4.29 2.22 3.12
C VAL A 68 -5.06 3.52 3.34
N LEU A 69 -5.24 4.31 2.27
CA LEU A 69 -6.04 5.53 2.28
C LEU A 69 -7.47 5.26 2.78
N ASN A 70 -8.14 4.25 2.22
CA ASN A 70 -9.50 3.89 2.58
C ASN A 70 -9.61 3.47 4.06
N ASN A 71 -8.62 2.73 4.57
CA ASN A 71 -8.58 2.33 5.98
C ASN A 71 -8.43 3.53 6.92
N ILE A 72 -7.52 4.46 6.62
CA ILE A 72 -7.33 5.68 7.43
C ILE A 72 -8.60 6.54 7.41
N HIS A 73 -9.19 6.73 6.23
CA HIS A 73 -10.44 7.48 6.07
C HIS A 73 -11.58 6.85 6.88
N SER A 74 -11.74 5.53 6.81
CA SER A 74 -12.77 4.78 7.55
C SER A 74 -12.60 4.86 9.07
N LEU A 75 -11.38 5.06 9.56
CA LEU A 75 -11.06 5.31 10.97
C LEU A 75 -11.25 6.78 11.37
N GLY A 76 -11.72 7.64 10.46
CA GLY A 76 -11.94 9.06 10.68
C GLY A 76 -10.71 9.95 10.53
N GLY A 77 -9.53 9.38 10.22
CA GLY A 77 -8.30 10.13 9.99
C GLY A 77 -8.34 10.95 8.70
N LYS A 78 -7.65 12.08 8.69
CA LYS A 78 -7.47 12.89 7.47
C LYS A 78 -6.29 12.35 6.68
N CYS A 79 -6.48 12.17 5.37
CA CYS A 79 -5.41 11.61 4.53
C CYS A 79 -5.32 12.31 3.17
N ILE A 80 -4.12 12.23 2.58
CA ILE A 80 -3.82 12.61 1.21
C ILE A 80 -2.95 11.52 0.59
N ILE A 81 -3.09 11.26 -0.71
CA ILE A 81 -2.35 10.21 -1.41
C ILE A 81 -1.48 10.79 -2.51
N TYR A 82 -0.29 10.24 -2.62
CA TYR A 82 0.69 10.51 -3.67
C TYR A 82 1.04 9.21 -4.39
N GLY A 83 0.87 9.22 -5.70
CA GLY A 83 1.13 8.07 -6.53
C GLY A 83 0.87 8.35 -8.00
N VAL A 84 0.89 7.30 -8.80
CA VAL A 84 0.77 7.39 -10.25
C VAL A 84 -0.27 6.40 -10.74
N VAL A 85 -1.09 6.84 -11.70
CA VAL A 85 -2.02 6.00 -12.47
C VAL A 85 -1.73 6.16 -13.96
N GLY A 86 -2.22 5.25 -14.79
CA GLY A 86 -2.19 5.37 -16.23
C GLY A 86 -3.21 6.38 -16.76
N ASP A 87 -3.03 6.80 -18.01
CA ASP A 87 -4.03 7.57 -18.77
C ASP A 87 -5.01 6.59 -19.41
N ASP A 88 -5.82 5.93 -18.56
CA ASP A 88 -6.79 4.92 -18.95
C ASP A 88 -8.06 5.01 -18.09
N GLU A 89 -9.11 4.26 -18.50
CA GLU A 89 -10.39 4.23 -17.80
C GLU A 89 -10.25 3.88 -16.31
N TYR A 90 -9.34 2.98 -15.98
CA TYR A 90 -9.14 2.51 -14.60
C TYR A 90 -8.46 3.57 -13.73
N GLY A 91 -7.54 4.34 -14.30
CA GLY A 91 -6.96 5.51 -13.64
C GLY A 91 -8.01 6.57 -13.33
N GLY A 92 -8.86 6.88 -14.32
CA GLY A 92 -10.02 7.76 -14.15
C GLY A 92 -10.98 7.26 -13.07
N HIS A 93 -11.30 5.96 -13.07
CA HIS A 93 -12.16 5.34 -12.06
C HIS A 93 -11.59 5.48 -10.64
N LEU A 94 -10.29 5.23 -10.43
CA LEU A 94 -9.64 5.37 -9.12
C LEU A 94 -9.66 6.83 -8.63
N ILE A 95 -9.35 7.80 -9.51
CA ILE A 95 -9.39 9.23 -9.18
C ILE A 95 -10.80 9.64 -8.76
N ASN A 96 -11.83 9.26 -9.53
CA ASN A 96 -13.21 9.56 -9.22
C ASN A 96 -13.64 8.95 -7.88
N ARG A 97 -13.30 7.67 -7.65
CA ARG A 97 -13.66 6.97 -6.41
C ARG A 97 -13.02 7.60 -5.17
N ILE A 98 -11.78 8.07 -5.25
CA ILE A 98 -11.11 8.80 -4.17
C ILE A 98 -11.77 10.17 -3.95
N SER A 99 -12.12 10.86 -5.04
CA SER A 99 -12.82 12.15 -4.96
C SER A 99 -14.20 12.03 -4.32
N GLU A 100 -14.95 10.95 -4.59
CA GLU A 100 -16.24 10.65 -3.95
C GLU A 100 -16.14 10.50 -2.43
N LEU A 101 -14.99 10.07 -1.91
CA LEU A 101 -14.70 10.02 -0.47
C LEU A 101 -14.39 11.42 0.12
N GLY A 102 -14.39 12.48 -0.68
CA GLY A 102 -14.01 13.83 -0.26
C GLY A 102 -12.51 14.02 -0.07
N ILE A 103 -11.68 13.10 -0.59
CA ILE A 103 -10.22 13.13 -0.44
C ILE A 103 -9.60 13.80 -1.67
N SER A 104 -8.60 14.66 -1.43
CA SER A 104 -7.88 15.35 -2.50
C SER A 104 -7.10 14.38 -3.38
N THR A 105 -7.27 14.50 -4.69
CA THR A 105 -6.56 13.72 -5.71
C THR A 105 -5.37 14.46 -6.32
N LYS A 106 -5.01 15.65 -5.80
CA LYS A 106 -3.92 16.51 -6.32
C LYS A 106 -2.54 15.84 -6.32
N GLY A 107 -2.34 14.86 -5.44
CA GLY A 107 -1.10 14.07 -5.38
C GLY A 107 -1.05 12.90 -6.36
N ILE A 108 -2.11 12.65 -7.14
CA ILE A 108 -2.14 11.58 -8.13
C ILE A 108 -1.71 12.15 -9.48
N ILE A 109 -0.65 11.58 -10.05
CA ILE A 109 -0.16 11.97 -11.37
C ILE A 109 -0.63 10.94 -12.39
N VAL A 110 -1.22 11.43 -13.49
CA VAL A 110 -1.52 10.60 -14.66
C VAL A 110 -0.26 10.49 -15.53
N ASP A 111 0.16 9.26 -15.81
CA ASP A 111 1.32 8.93 -16.66
C ASP A 111 0.85 8.15 -17.89
N ASN A 112 0.84 8.80 -19.05
CA ASN A 112 0.40 8.22 -20.32
C ASN A 112 1.37 7.16 -20.89
N THR A 113 2.50 6.93 -20.23
CA THR A 113 3.50 5.92 -20.66
C THR A 113 3.35 4.59 -19.94
N ARG A 114 2.39 4.47 -19.01
CA ARG A 114 2.09 3.24 -18.27
C ARG A 114 0.59 2.98 -18.22
N GLN A 115 0.25 1.73 -17.96
CA GLN A 115 -1.10 1.35 -17.61
C GLN A 115 -1.33 1.46 -16.09
N THR A 116 -2.56 1.73 -15.67
CA THR A 116 -2.97 1.62 -14.27
C THR A 116 -2.78 0.20 -13.77
N SER A 117 -2.25 0.04 -12.57
CA SER A 117 -2.06 -1.28 -11.97
C SER A 117 -3.40 -1.87 -11.53
N ILE A 118 -3.73 -3.05 -12.02
CA ILE A 118 -4.98 -3.76 -11.73
C ILE A 118 -4.67 -5.19 -11.33
N LYS A 119 -5.36 -5.66 -10.29
CA LYS A 119 -5.36 -7.07 -9.88
C LYS A 119 -6.75 -7.64 -10.03
N THR A 120 -6.99 -8.37 -11.11
CA THR A 120 -8.29 -9.01 -11.37
C THR A 120 -8.29 -10.41 -10.81
N ARG A 121 -9.25 -10.70 -9.91
CA ARG A 121 -9.49 -12.01 -9.32
C ARG A 121 -10.82 -12.55 -9.83
N VAL A 122 -10.76 -13.69 -10.50
CA VAL A 122 -11.96 -14.43 -10.90
C VAL A 122 -12.32 -15.38 -9.77
N VAL A 123 -13.52 -15.22 -9.22
CA VAL A 123 -14.01 -15.98 -8.06
C VAL A 123 -15.28 -16.71 -8.45
N ALA A 124 -15.27 -18.03 -8.29
CA ALA A 124 -16.45 -18.87 -8.51
C ALA A 124 -16.64 -19.82 -7.33
N ARG A 125 -17.89 -20.00 -6.88
CA ARG A 125 -18.25 -20.83 -5.72
C ARG A 125 -17.39 -20.54 -4.48
N ASN A 126 -17.16 -19.25 -4.19
CA ASN A 126 -16.32 -18.75 -3.08
C ASN A 126 -14.83 -19.16 -3.14
N GLN A 127 -14.34 -19.59 -4.29
CA GLN A 127 -12.94 -19.92 -4.51
C GLN A 127 -12.34 -19.04 -5.61
N GLN A 128 -11.11 -18.58 -5.40
CA GLN A 128 -10.38 -17.87 -6.44
C GLN A 128 -9.91 -18.88 -7.49
N VAL A 129 -10.49 -18.80 -8.70
CA VAL A 129 -10.14 -19.67 -9.83
C VAL A 129 -8.83 -19.24 -10.46
N VAL A 130 -8.69 -17.93 -10.71
CA VAL A 130 -7.49 -17.35 -11.31
C VAL A 130 -7.33 -15.89 -10.89
N ARG A 131 -6.09 -15.40 -10.88
CA ARG A 131 -5.78 -13.98 -10.81
C ARG A 131 -4.89 -13.61 -11.99
N PHE A 132 -5.18 -12.48 -12.61
CA PHE A 132 -4.29 -11.87 -13.58
C PHE A 132 -4.05 -10.41 -13.25
N ASP A 133 -2.81 -9.97 -13.42
CA ASP A 133 -2.36 -8.65 -13.06
C ASP A 133 -2.00 -7.87 -14.35
N ARG A 134 -2.57 -6.67 -14.52
CA ARG A 134 -2.14 -5.69 -15.51
C ARG A 134 -1.33 -4.64 -14.78
N GLU A 135 -0.06 -4.52 -15.09
CA GLU A 135 0.82 -3.65 -14.32
C GLU A 135 2.08 -3.26 -15.08
N THR A 136 2.62 -2.10 -14.74
CA THR A 136 3.93 -1.63 -15.18
C THR A 136 4.86 -1.57 -13.97
N LYS A 137 5.93 -2.38 -13.97
CA LYS A 137 6.87 -2.48 -12.83
C LYS A 137 8.07 -1.53 -12.92
N ARG A 138 8.29 -0.93 -14.09
CA ARG A 138 9.43 0.01 -14.26
C ARG A 138 9.26 1.21 -13.33
N PRO A 139 10.36 1.77 -12.81
CA PRO A 139 10.33 3.02 -12.07
C PRO A 139 9.61 4.13 -12.86
N ILE A 140 8.95 5.05 -12.15
CA ILE A 140 8.43 6.29 -12.74
C ILE A 140 9.60 7.12 -13.25
N ASP A 141 9.37 7.90 -14.30
CA ASP A 141 10.42 8.73 -14.85
C ASP A 141 10.82 9.88 -13.91
N GLN A 142 11.98 10.49 -14.19
CA GLN A 142 12.53 11.56 -13.34
C GLN A 142 11.64 12.81 -13.29
N ALA A 143 10.90 13.12 -14.36
CA ALA A 143 10.03 14.29 -14.41
C ALA A 143 8.81 14.07 -13.50
N ILE A 144 8.21 12.88 -13.53
CA ILE A 144 7.11 12.49 -12.64
C ILE A 144 7.60 12.45 -11.20
N MET A 145 8.75 11.84 -10.94
CA MET A 145 9.35 11.81 -9.60
C MET A 145 9.54 13.21 -9.03
N LYS A 146 10.12 14.12 -9.81
CA LYS A 146 10.34 15.50 -9.39
C LYS A 146 9.03 16.25 -9.09
N ARG A 147 7.99 16.02 -9.89
CA ARG A 147 6.66 16.59 -9.65
C ARG A 147 6.02 16.07 -8.37
N LEU A 148 6.12 14.74 -8.11
CA LEU A 148 5.62 14.14 -6.87
C LEU A 148 6.35 14.71 -5.66
N LEU A 149 7.68 14.72 -5.67
CA LEU A 149 8.48 15.22 -4.54
C LEU A 149 8.20 16.69 -4.24
N LYS A 150 8.10 17.53 -5.26
CA LYS A 150 7.73 18.94 -5.09
C LYS A 150 6.35 19.07 -4.43
N SER A 151 5.37 18.32 -4.90
CA SER A 151 4.02 18.35 -4.34
C SER A 151 3.97 17.79 -2.91
N ILE A 152 4.75 16.76 -2.60
CA ILE A 152 4.90 16.25 -1.23
C ILE A 152 5.42 17.34 -0.30
N GLU A 153 6.50 18.03 -0.68
CA GLU A 153 7.12 19.10 0.10
C GLU A 153 6.14 20.26 0.37
N GLU A 154 5.35 20.67 -0.62
CA GLU A 154 4.35 21.73 -0.49
C GLU A 154 3.23 21.41 0.50
N TYR A 155 2.92 20.13 0.74
CA TYR A 155 1.81 19.69 1.59
C TYR A 155 2.21 19.08 2.95
N LEU A 156 3.46 19.20 3.34
CA LEU A 156 3.96 18.64 4.61
C LEU A 156 3.37 19.31 5.85
N ASN A 157 2.98 20.59 5.74
CA ASN A 157 2.53 21.33 6.89
C ASN A 157 1.30 20.69 7.57
N GLY A 158 1.48 20.33 8.84
CA GLY A 158 0.46 19.69 9.66
C GLY A 158 0.30 18.19 9.41
N ILE A 159 1.17 17.54 8.65
CA ILE A 159 1.24 16.08 8.53
C ILE A 159 1.88 15.50 9.80
N ASN A 160 1.26 14.45 10.34
CA ASN A 160 1.77 13.74 11.52
C ASN A 160 2.57 12.48 11.14
N ALA A 161 2.20 11.85 10.03
CA ALA A 161 2.88 10.64 9.55
C ALA A 161 2.85 10.52 8.04
N ILE A 162 3.87 9.88 7.49
CA ILE A 162 3.93 9.44 6.10
C ILE A 162 3.92 7.91 6.10
N ILE A 163 2.98 7.31 5.35
CA ILE A 163 2.97 5.87 5.10
C ILE A 163 3.42 5.62 3.67
N ILE A 164 4.49 4.87 3.52
CA ILE A 164 5.00 4.42 2.23
C ILE A 164 4.49 3.01 1.99
N SER A 165 3.64 2.83 0.97
CA SER A 165 3.02 1.55 0.63
C SER A 165 3.63 1.02 -0.67
N ASP A 166 4.56 0.07 -0.54
CA ASP A 166 5.37 -0.44 -1.65
C ASP A 166 4.85 -1.80 -2.15
N TYR A 167 4.38 -1.82 -3.38
CA TYR A 167 3.96 -3.03 -4.10
C TYR A 167 4.89 -3.37 -5.28
N GLY A 168 6.02 -2.64 -5.42
CA GLY A 168 6.99 -2.85 -6.48
C GLY A 168 6.46 -2.48 -7.88
N LYS A 169 5.65 -1.42 -7.98
CA LYS A 169 5.12 -0.93 -9.27
C LYS A 169 5.82 0.35 -9.75
N GLY A 170 6.92 0.69 -9.10
CA GLY A 170 7.87 1.70 -9.56
C GLY A 170 7.65 3.11 -9.04
N VAL A 171 6.65 3.37 -8.18
CA VAL A 171 6.53 4.64 -7.45
C VAL A 171 7.56 4.71 -6.34
N VAL A 172 7.65 3.63 -5.54
CA VAL A 172 8.59 3.55 -4.45
C VAL A 172 9.95 3.08 -4.96
N THR A 173 10.92 3.98 -4.95
CA THR A 173 12.31 3.75 -5.39
C THR A 173 13.27 4.19 -4.29
N SER A 174 14.54 3.79 -4.40
CA SER A 174 15.58 4.27 -3.49
C SER A 174 15.67 5.81 -3.46
N HIS A 175 15.46 6.45 -4.61
CA HIS A 175 15.46 7.90 -4.73
C HIS A 175 14.27 8.52 -3.98
N MET A 176 13.05 7.97 -4.15
CA MET A 176 11.86 8.42 -3.41
C MET A 176 12.05 8.33 -1.91
N ILE A 177 12.52 7.17 -1.40
CA ILE A 177 12.75 6.95 0.03
C ILE A 177 13.77 7.95 0.58
N LYS A 178 14.90 8.11 -0.14
CA LYS A 178 15.95 9.06 0.27
C LYS A 178 15.40 10.48 0.34
N ALA A 179 14.71 10.93 -0.70
CA ALA A 179 14.16 12.28 -0.78
C ALA A 179 13.10 12.53 0.32
N VAL A 180 12.18 11.59 0.57
CA VAL A 180 11.19 11.71 1.65
C VAL A 180 11.89 11.87 3.00
N LYS A 181 12.92 11.07 3.30
CA LYS A 181 13.69 11.19 4.53
C LYS A 181 14.39 12.55 4.67
N GLU A 182 14.96 13.06 3.58
CA GLU A 182 15.59 14.39 3.56
C GLU A 182 14.56 15.50 3.83
N ILE A 183 13.40 15.42 3.20
CA ILE A 183 12.30 16.37 3.35
C ILE A 183 11.77 16.42 4.79
N VAL A 184 11.69 15.28 5.50
CA VAL A 184 11.17 15.22 6.88
C VAL A 184 12.27 15.39 7.94
N THR A 185 13.54 15.55 7.55
CA THR A 185 14.64 15.71 8.49
C THR A 185 14.42 16.92 9.40
N GLY A 186 14.50 16.71 10.72
CA GLY A 186 14.28 17.75 11.72
C GLY A 186 12.81 18.05 12.04
N SER A 187 11.86 17.26 11.52
CA SER A 187 10.44 17.31 11.88
C SER A 187 10.06 16.14 12.78
N ASP A 188 8.89 16.22 13.41
CA ASP A 188 8.29 15.14 14.22
C ASP A 188 7.43 14.19 13.37
N ILE A 189 7.56 14.21 12.04
CA ILE A 189 6.78 13.37 11.13
C ILE A 189 7.31 11.94 11.17
N VAL A 190 6.45 11.01 11.57
CA VAL A 190 6.77 9.58 11.58
C VAL A 190 6.71 8.99 10.16
N VAL A 191 7.74 8.29 9.72
CA VAL A 191 7.79 7.59 8.44
C VAL A 191 7.60 6.10 8.66
N ALA A 192 6.47 5.56 8.23
CA ALA A 192 6.15 4.14 8.27
C ALA A 192 6.18 3.52 6.86
N VAL A 193 6.64 2.28 6.76
CA VAL A 193 6.73 1.57 5.48
C VAL A 193 6.03 0.22 5.57
N ASP A 194 5.08 0.00 4.65
CA ASP A 194 4.58 -1.33 4.27
C ASP A 194 5.47 -1.86 3.14
N PRO A 195 6.38 -2.81 3.42
CA PRO A 195 7.56 -3.02 2.60
C PRO A 195 7.35 -4.04 1.48
N LYS A 196 8.14 -3.89 0.41
CA LYS A 196 8.38 -4.94 -0.58
C LYS A 196 9.76 -5.56 -0.34
N PRO A 197 9.90 -6.91 -0.22
CA PRO A 197 11.16 -7.56 0.12
C PRO A 197 12.35 -7.15 -0.75
N GLU A 198 12.13 -6.94 -2.03
CA GLU A 198 13.17 -6.53 -2.99
C GLU A 198 13.77 -5.15 -2.68
N ASN A 199 13.03 -4.32 -1.94
CA ASN A 199 13.37 -2.92 -1.66
C ASN A 199 13.82 -2.69 -0.20
N PHE A 200 13.86 -3.71 0.65
CA PHE A 200 14.19 -3.57 2.08
C PHE A 200 15.43 -2.72 2.35
N ARG A 201 16.49 -2.87 1.55
CA ARG A 201 17.74 -2.09 1.69
C ARG A 201 17.54 -0.57 1.57
N TYR A 202 16.44 -0.13 0.96
CA TYR A 202 16.14 1.29 0.79
C TYR A 202 15.49 1.92 2.03
N TYR A 203 14.86 1.10 2.89
CA TYR A 203 14.11 1.58 4.05
C TYR A 203 14.95 1.89 5.29
N LYS A 204 16.29 1.77 5.19
CA LYS A 204 17.18 2.07 6.33
C LYS A 204 16.92 3.48 6.88
N GLY A 205 16.68 3.56 8.20
CA GLY A 205 16.43 4.80 8.94
C GLY A 205 15.03 5.38 8.74
N VAL A 206 14.03 4.58 8.38
CA VAL A 206 12.61 4.89 8.59
C VAL A 206 12.25 4.58 10.05
N ASP A 207 11.15 5.14 10.56
CA ASP A 207 10.79 4.96 11.97
C ASP A 207 10.12 3.61 12.22
N ILE A 208 9.24 3.19 11.29
CA ILE A 208 8.43 1.96 11.43
C ILE A 208 8.48 1.18 10.12
N ILE A 209 8.58 -0.16 10.24
CA ILE A 209 8.39 -1.09 9.12
C ILE A 209 7.46 -2.22 9.54
N THR A 210 6.54 -2.64 8.65
CA THR A 210 5.48 -3.61 8.96
C THR A 210 5.50 -4.83 8.03
N PRO A 211 6.63 -5.59 7.95
CA PRO A 211 6.68 -6.78 7.12
C PRO A 211 5.81 -7.89 7.72
N ASN A 212 5.16 -8.67 6.86
CA ASN A 212 4.61 -9.95 7.27
C ASN A 212 5.74 -10.98 7.48
N HIS A 213 5.41 -12.16 8.06
CA HIS A 213 6.43 -13.17 8.38
C HIS A 213 7.19 -13.71 7.15
N HIS A 214 6.55 -13.79 5.98
CA HIS A 214 7.22 -14.22 4.75
C HIS A 214 8.18 -13.14 4.23
N GLU A 215 7.78 -11.88 4.28
CA GLU A 215 8.63 -10.74 3.89
C GLU A 215 9.83 -10.61 4.81
N ALA A 216 9.59 -10.69 6.13
CA ALA A 216 10.64 -10.64 7.13
C ALA A 216 11.61 -11.83 6.98
N GLY A 217 11.09 -13.06 6.86
CA GLY A 217 11.91 -14.25 6.66
C GLY A 217 12.76 -14.18 5.40
N ARG A 218 12.19 -13.70 4.28
CA ARG A 218 12.92 -13.50 3.02
C ARG A 218 14.05 -12.49 3.15
N PHE A 219 13.85 -11.40 3.89
CA PHE A 219 14.91 -10.43 4.16
C PHE A 219 15.99 -10.96 5.09
N CYS A 220 15.60 -11.71 6.13
CA CYS A 220 16.51 -12.29 7.10
C CYS A 220 17.27 -13.52 6.56
N GLY A 221 16.79 -14.15 5.49
CA GLY A 221 17.37 -15.35 4.91
C GLY A 221 17.06 -16.64 5.68
N PHE A 222 16.02 -16.65 6.53
CA PHE A 222 15.54 -17.83 7.24
C PHE A 222 14.01 -17.81 7.38
N GLU A 223 13.42 -18.98 7.57
CA GLU A 223 11.98 -19.15 7.76
C GLU A 223 11.59 -18.79 9.20
N ILE A 224 10.42 -18.13 9.35
CA ILE A 224 9.82 -17.77 10.64
C ILE A 224 8.69 -18.78 10.91
N THR A 225 8.93 -19.69 11.85
CA THR A 225 8.02 -20.81 12.17
C THR A 225 7.45 -20.73 13.58
N ASP A 226 8.06 -19.94 14.47
CA ASP A 226 7.72 -19.80 15.87
C ASP A 226 8.02 -18.40 16.42
N ASP A 227 7.69 -18.16 17.68
CA ASP A 227 7.90 -16.87 18.35
C ASP A 227 9.39 -16.52 18.48
N ASP A 228 10.28 -17.51 18.68
CA ASP A 228 11.71 -17.26 18.82
C ASP A 228 12.34 -16.82 17.49
N SER A 229 11.98 -17.47 16.39
CA SER A 229 12.41 -17.07 15.05
C SER A 229 11.82 -15.72 14.64
N LEU A 230 10.59 -15.40 15.06
CA LEU A 230 9.97 -14.11 14.86
C LEU A 230 10.72 -12.98 15.59
N ILE A 231 11.04 -13.18 16.87
CA ILE A 231 11.81 -12.22 17.67
C ILE A 231 13.18 -11.99 17.05
N ARG A 232 13.89 -13.07 16.70
CA ARG A 232 15.21 -12.99 16.05
C ARG A 232 15.15 -12.23 14.72
N ALA A 233 14.09 -12.45 13.91
CA ALA A 233 13.90 -11.72 12.67
C ALA A 233 13.65 -10.22 12.93
N GLY A 234 12.84 -9.88 13.93
CA GLY A 234 12.59 -8.50 14.34
C GLY A 234 13.88 -7.79 14.77
N GLU A 235 14.68 -8.41 15.65
CA GLU A 235 15.97 -7.88 16.10
C GLU A 235 16.96 -7.68 14.93
N TYR A 236 17.02 -8.64 14.01
CA TYR A 236 17.85 -8.54 12.81
C TYR A 236 17.42 -7.34 11.92
N ILE A 237 16.11 -7.19 11.68
CA ILE A 237 15.57 -6.08 10.89
C ILE A 237 15.88 -4.73 11.55
N LEU A 238 15.63 -4.60 12.86
CA LEU A 238 15.93 -3.41 13.64
C LEU A 238 17.43 -3.04 13.55
N ASP A 239 18.31 -4.02 13.69
CA ASP A 239 19.76 -3.77 13.58
C ASP A 239 20.15 -3.32 12.17
N LYS A 240 19.66 -3.98 11.13
CA LYS A 240 20.04 -3.71 9.73
C LYS A 240 19.45 -2.41 9.20
N LEU A 241 18.20 -2.13 9.53
CA LEU A 241 17.49 -0.97 9.00
C LEU A 241 17.57 0.25 9.92
N LYS A 242 17.91 0.07 11.20
CA LYS A 242 17.94 1.17 12.19
C LYS A 242 16.59 1.88 12.27
N CYS A 243 15.51 1.11 12.28
CA CYS A 243 14.13 1.56 12.39
C CYS A 243 13.58 1.40 13.81
#